data_5eacf1343711e881c040640f85f8dbb3
#
_entry.id   5eacf1343711e881c040640f85f8dbb3
#
_cell.length_a   1.000
_cell.length_b   1.000
_cell.length_c   1.000
_cell.angle_alpha   90.00
_cell.angle_beta   90.00
_cell.angle_gamma   90.00
#
_symmetry.space_group_name_H-M   'P 1'
#
loop_
_entity.id
_entity.type
_entity.pdbx_description
1 polymer ?
#
loop_
_entity_poly.entity_id
_entity_poly.type
_entity_poly.pdbx_seq_one_letter_code
_entity_poly.pdbx_strand_id
1 'polypeptide(L)' 'MTKKAINRIKVVLAEQDRTNKWLSEKIGKNRTTVSRWCTNEMQPSLETLAQIAEILNIDIRELLLSTKEK' A
#
# COMPACT_ATOMS: atom_id res chain seq x y z
N MET A 1 10.46 19.17 4.83
CA MET A 1 9.58 18.49 5.75
C MET A 1 9.17 17.12 5.24
N THR A 2 9.30 16.12 6.06
CA THR A 2 8.99 14.76 5.67
C THR A 2 7.50 14.50 5.77
N LYS A 3 6.98 13.77 4.78
CA LYS A 3 5.61 13.33 4.86
C LYS A 3 5.51 12.20 5.85
N LYS A 4 4.44 12.22 6.61
CA LYS A 4 4.19 11.17 7.57
C LYS A 4 3.67 9.94 6.84
N ALA A 5 4.22 8.80 7.16
CA ALA A 5 3.74 7.55 6.59
C ALA A 5 2.36 7.24 7.14
N ILE A 6 1.45 6.85 6.26
CA ILE A 6 0.08 6.52 6.63
C ILE A 6 -0.21 5.07 6.30
N ASN A 7 0.30 4.59 5.15
CA ASN A 7 0.07 3.22 4.76
C ASN A 7 1.35 2.40 4.94
N ARG A 8 1.17 1.08 5.03
CA ARG A 8 2.29 0.16 5.11
C ARG A 8 2.25 -0.85 3.96
N ILE A 9 1.88 -0.37 2.78
CA ILE A 9 1.81 -1.22 1.60
C ILE A 9 3.17 -1.87 1.31
N LYS A 10 4.23 -1.06 1.39
CA LYS A 10 5.58 -1.56 1.13
C LYS A 10 5.95 -2.70 2.10
N VAL A 11 5.59 -2.53 3.36
CA VAL A 11 5.91 -3.53 4.38
C VAL A 11 5.19 -4.85 4.08
N VAL A 12 3.90 -4.76 3.75
CA VAL A 12 3.13 -5.97 3.48
C VAL A 12 3.62 -6.66 2.22
N LEU A 13 3.96 -5.90 1.19
CA LEU A 13 4.53 -6.48 -0.02
C LEU A 13 5.81 -7.25 0.31
N ALA A 14 6.67 -6.65 1.12
CA ALA A 14 7.92 -7.30 1.51
C ALA A 14 7.66 -8.56 2.32
N GLU A 15 6.68 -8.51 3.21
CA GLU A 15 6.32 -9.68 4.02
C GLU A 15 5.85 -10.84 3.17
N GLN A 16 5.22 -10.54 2.04
CA GLN A 16 4.70 -11.56 1.15
C GLN A 16 5.62 -11.85 -0.03
N ASP A 17 6.82 -11.27 -0.03
CA ASP A 17 7.78 -11.45 -1.12
C ASP A 17 7.21 -10.99 -2.46
N ARG A 18 6.49 -9.89 -2.46
CA ARG A 18 5.92 -9.32 -3.67
C ARG A 18 6.57 -7.98 -3.97
N THR A 19 6.56 -7.60 -5.25
CA THR A 19 7.19 -6.37 -5.70
C THR A 19 6.15 -5.34 -6.09
N ASN A 20 6.59 -4.08 -6.22
CA ASN A 20 5.73 -3.02 -6.74
C ASN A 20 5.23 -3.37 -8.13
N LYS A 21 6.11 -3.96 -8.95
CA LYS A 21 5.73 -4.36 -10.30
C LYS A 21 4.61 -5.38 -10.26
N TRP A 22 4.73 -6.37 -9.38
CA TRP A 22 3.70 -7.40 -9.24
C TRP A 22 2.36 -6.76 -8.89
N LEU A 23 2.37 -5.84 -7.91
CA LEU A 23 1.13 -5.21 -7.49
C LEU A 23 0.54 -4.34 -8.59
N SER A 24 1.39 -3.59 -9.31
CA SER A 24 0.91 -2.74 -10.38
C SER A 24 0.21 -3.55 -11.46
N GLU A 25 0.74 -4.72 -11.76
CA GLU A 25 0.14 -5.60 -12.77
C GLU A 25 -1.18 -6.17 -12.28
N LYS A 26 -1.24 -6.55 -11.02
CA LYS A 26 -2.46 -7.14 -10.46
C LYS A 26 -3.59 -6.14 -10.36
N ILE A 27 -3.28 -4.91 -9.99
CA ILE A 27 -4.31 -3.90 -9.78
C ILE A 27 -4.58 -3.07 -11.04
N GLY A 28 -3.72 -3.21 -12.06
CA GLY A 28 -3.90 -2.49 -13.31
C GLY A 28 -3.56 -1.02 -13.22
N LYS A 29 -2.61 -0.68 -12.36
CA LYS A 29 -2.16 0.70 -12.20
C LYS A 29 -0.71 0.84 -12.63
N ASN A 30 -0.34 2.06 -12.92
CA ASN A 30 1.00 2.40 -13.34
C ASN A 30 2.00 2.12 -12.21
N ARG A 31 3.19 1.62 -12.57
CA ARG A 31 4.22 1.31 -11.57
C ARG A 31 4.65 2.54 -10.78
N THR A 32 4.71 3.68 -11.45
CA THR A 32 5.07 4.93 -10.77
C THR A 32 4.04 5.28 -9.70
N THR A 33 2.76 5.09 -10.02
CA THR A 33 1.70 5.34 -9.07
C THR A 33 1.83 4.42 -7.85
N VAL A 34 2.03 3.13 -8.10
CA VAL A 34 2.18 2.17 -7.01
C VAL A 34 3.41 2.49 -6.16
N SER A 35 4.51 2.87 -6.82
CA SER A 35 5.71 3.25 -6.10
C SER A 35 5.47 4.44 -5.17
N ARG A 36 4.68 5.41 -5.63
CA ARG A 36 4.38 6.58 -4.80
C ARG A 36 3.50 6.21 -3.61
N TRP A 37 2.62 5.23 -3.78
CA TRP A 37 1.85 4.71 -2.64
C TRP A 37 2.81 4.08 -1.62
N CYS A 38 3.77 3.30 -2.10
CA CYS A 38 4.69 2.60 -1.21
C CYS A 38 5.58 3.54 -0.43
N THR A 39 5.94 4.67 -1.04
CA THR A 39 6.77 5.67 -0.36
C THR A 39 5.96 6.69 0.42
N ASN A 40 4.64 6.57 0.39
CA ASN A 40 3.72 7.50 1.05
C ASN A 40 3.76 8.91 0.48
N GLU A 41 4.24 9.05 -0.76
CA GLU A 41 4.15 10.34 -1.46
C GLU A 41 2.71 10.64 -1.85
N MET A 42 1.97 9.60 -2.18
CA MET A 42 0.56 9.65 -2.52
C MET A 42 -0.14 8.51 -1.80
N GLN A 43 -1.42 8.70 -1.59
CA GLN A 43 -2.21 7.64 -0.97
C GLN A 43 -3.24 7.13 -1.98
N PRO A 44 -3.48 5.82 -2.02
CA PRO A 44 -4.58 5.31 -2.84
C PRO A 44 -5.91 5.71 -2.23
N SER A 45 -6.94 5.75 -3.06
CA SER A 45 -8.29 5.97 -2.54
C SER A 45 -8.67 4.79 -1.64
N LEU A 46 -9.70 4.97 -0.83
CA LEU A 46 -10.16 3.89 0.02
C LEU A 46 -10.59 2.68 -0.81
N GLU A 47 -11.23 2.93 -1.95
CA GLU A 47 -11.64 1.84 -2.81
C GLU A 47 -10.44 1.09 -3.37
N THR A 48 -9.42 1.82 -3.78
CA THR A 48 -8.21 1.20 -4.28
C THR A 48 -7.50 0.44 -3.17
N LEU A 49 -7.48 1.00 -1.98
CA LEU A 49 -6.87 0.34 -0.83
C LEU A 49 -7.57 -0.98 -0.54
N ALA A 50 -8.91 -1.00 -0.64
CA ALA A 50 -9.67 -2.23 -0.45
C ALA A 50 -9.30 -3.26 -1.51
N GLN A 51 -9.10 -2.83 -2.75
CA GLN A 51 -8.66 -3.74 -3.81
C GLN A 51 -7.28 -4.32 -3.52
N ILE A 52 -6.38 -3.48 -3.02
CA ILE A 52 -5.03 -3.95 -2.66
C ILE A 52 -5.12 -5.01 -1.57
N ALA A 53 -5.95 -4.77 -0.57
CA ALA A 53 -6.11 -5.72 0.52
C ALA A 53 -6.63 -7.06 0.00
N GLU A 54 -7.58 -7.01 -0.93
CA GLU A 54 -8.12 -8.20 -1.52
C GLU A 54 -7.07 -8.96 -2.32
N ILE A 55 -6.29 -8.24 -3.12
CA ILE A 55 -5.22 -8.85 -3.90
C ILE A 55 -4.19 -9.52 -3.00
N LEU A 56 -3.88 -8.90 -1.88
CA LEU A 56 -2.90 -9.43 -0.93
C LEU A 56 -3.51 -10.40 0.06
N ASN A 57 -4.82 -10.56 0.01
CA ASN A 57 -5.56 -11.49 0.88
C ASN A 57 -5.36 -11.17 2.35
N ILE A 58 -5.50 -9.90 2.69
CA ILE A 58 -5.35 -9.42 4.07
C ILE A 58 -6.51 -8.48 4.40
N ASP A 59 -6.63 -8.19 5.68
CA ASP A 59 -7.57 -7.19 6.15
C ASP A 59 -7.05 -5.81 5.76
N ILE A 60 -7.95 -4.93 5.31
CA ILE A 60 -7.55 -3.60 4.87
C ILE A 60 -6.85 -2.83 5.99
N ARG A 61 -7.18 -3.13 7.24
CA ARG A 61 -6.55 -2.46 8.38
C ARG A 61 -5.05 -2.74 8.43
N GLU A 62 -4.61 -3.86 7.87
CA GLU A 62 -3.19 -4.19 7.87
C GLU A 62 -2.39 -3.32 6.91
N LEU A 63 -3.07 -2.56 6.05
CA LEU A 63 -2.40 -1.65 5.14
C LEU A 63 -2.24 -0.25 5.72
N LEU A 64 -2.71 -0.04 6.93
CA LEU A 64 -2.69 1.28 7.54
C LEU A 64 -1.82 1.27 8.79
N LEU A 65 -1.17 2.40 9.02
CA LEU A 65 -0.38 2.57 10.23
C LEU A 65 -1.25 3.12 11.33
N SER A 66 -1.00 2.65 12.54
CA SER A 66 -1.69 3.19 13.70
C SER A 66 -1.23 4.62 13.91
N THR A 67 -2.17 5.52 14.15
CA THR A 67 -1.86 6.91 14.41
C THR A 67 -1.97 7.26 15.87
N LYS A 68 -2.34 6.30 16.69
CA LYS A 68 -2.54 6.52 18.10
C LYS A 68 -1.55 5.73 18.90
N GLU A 69 -0.88 6.38 19.81
CA GLU A 69 0.03 5.68 20.71
C GLU A 69 -0.73 5.28 21.95
N LYS A 70 -0.24 4.22 22.55
CA LYS A 70 -0.85 3.73 23.76
C LYS A 70 -0.42 4.48 24.97
#